data_a572d3f7c1386330c3d9f38c083d23be
#
_entry.id   a572d3f7c1386330c3d9f38c083d23be
#
_cell.length_a   1.000
_cell.length_b   1.000
_cell.length_c   1.000
_cell.angle_alpha   90.00
_cell.angle_beta   90.00
_cell.angle_gamma   90.00
#
_symmetry.space_group_name_H-M   'P 1'
#
loop_
_entity.id
_entity.type
_entity.pdbx_description
1 polymer ?
#
loop_
_entity_poly.entity_id
_entity_poly.type
_entity_poly.pdbx_seq_one_letter_code
_entity_poly.pdbx_strand_id
1 'polypeptide(L)'
;MKHIIGLDAKRIVRNATGLGSYGRTLVNDLLRTAADDYLFRLYAPDEGREDLRQQVLQHPNLSFCYPQNVSGSKIQDSNVKGDSSLFTPFPSRARLPVAFHSSLFWRTFGIVRDLLRDGVQLYHGLSGELPVGIRKRGIKTVVTIHDLIFLRHPEYYKWIDRKIYAWKFRRTLKEADLIIAISDCTKRDIIHYGHVPEEKIRLVYQSCNTWFKQHVGDDQCQKVNARYELPNRYVIHVGTIEERKNILLAVQALPLLPEDLHLVVVGRQKPYAQQVLSEARRLGVDTRLHLLQGVPNADLPALYQMAEACVYPSRYEGFGIPIIEAIQSGLPVVACTGSCLEEAGGPSCLYVSPDDPEALASALLQVLKGAEGREARILQSQEYVRRFEGTDVASQVLAIYEELLSQR
;
A
#
# COMPACT_ATOMS: atom_id res chain seq x y z
N MET A 1 -17.71 26.86 5.07
CA MET A 1 -18.18 25.57 5.69
C MET A 1 -17.21 24.51 5.19
N LYS A 2 -16.58 23.72 6.10
CA LYS A 2 -15.62 22.68 5.69
C LYS A 2 -16.31 21.57 4.88
N HIS A 3 -15.63 21.04 3.86
CA HIS A 3 -16.13 19.90 3.12
C HIS A 3 -15.92 18.61 3.92
N ILE A 4 -16.91 17.70 3.90
CA ILE A 4 -16.85 16.42 4.60
C ILE A 4 -16.47 15.32 3.60
N ILE A 5 -15.26 14.75 3.81
CA ILE A 5 -14.71 13.69 2.97
C ILE A 5 -14.75 12.35 3.72
N GLY A 6 -15.43 11.39 3.14
CA GLY A 6 -15.44 10.00 3.62
C GLY A 6 -14.29 9.19 3.00
N LEU A 7 -13.56 8.42 3.81
CA LEU A 7 -12.43 7.59 3.36
C LEU A 7 -12.65 6.13 3.79
N ASP A 8 -12.39 5.17 2.88
CA ASP A 8 -12.41 3.74 3.21
C ASP A 8 -11.26 3.36 4.14
N ALA A 9 -11.55 3.07 5.39
CA ALA A 9 -10.56 2.78 6.42
C ALA A 9 -10.41 1.28 6.76
N LYS A 10 -11.10 0.36 6.07
CA LYS A 10 -10.99 -1.08 6.36
C LYS A 10 -9.54 -1.58 6.33
N ARG A 11 -8.76 -1.18 5.32
CA ARG A 11 -7.36 -1.56 5.21
C ARG A 11 -6.47 -0.80 6.19
N ILE A 12 -6.80 0.43 6.51
CA ILE A 12 -6.09 1.26 7.50
C ILE A 12 -6.01 0.54 8.84
N VAL A 13 -7.13 0.02 9.34
CA VAL A 13 -7.23 -0.57 10.68
C VAL A 13 -6.93 -2.09 10.73
N ARG A 14 -6.87 -2.79 9.60
CA ARG A 14 -6.73 -4.27 9.57
C ARG A 14 -5.51 -4.79 8.83
N ASN A 15 -4.84 -3.96 8.03
CA ASN A 15 -3.75 -4.40 7.17
C ASN A 15 -2.45 -3.67 7.52
N ALA A 16 -1.45 -4.43 8.01
CA ALA A 16 -0.13 -3.90 8.33
C ALA A 16 0.78 -3.72 7.10
N THR A 17 0.39 -4.27 5.92
CA THR A 17 1.20 -4.26 4.70
C THR A 17 0.72 -3.21 3.69
N GLY A 18 1.32 -3.13 2.53
CA GLY A 18 1.14 -2.17 1.44
C GLY A 18 -0.14 -1.34 1.41
N LEU A 19 -1.32 -1.96 1.20
CA LEU A 19 -2.59 -1.23 1.10
C LEU A 19 -2.99 -0.50 2.39
N GLY A 20 -2.67 -1.07 3.55
CA GLY A 20 -2.93 -0.41 4.84
C GLY A 20 -1.96 0.72 5.10
N SER A 21 -0.67 0.51 4.77
CA SER A 21 0.38 1.54 4.85
C SER A 21 0.02 2.74 3.96
N TYR A 22 -0.33 2.50 2.70
CA TYR A 22 -0.81 3.55 1.79
C TYR A 22 -1.92 4.39 2.42
N GLY A 23 -2.98 3.76 2.93
CA GLY A 23 -4.11 4.48 3.50
C GLY A 23 -3.71 5.34 4.70
N ARG A 24 -2.87 4.82 5.61
CA ARG A 24 -2.38 5.59 6.78
C ARG A 24 -1.48 6.75 6.36
N THR A 25 -0.56 6.51 5.44
CA THR A 25 0.34 7.56 4.93
C THR A 25 -0.46 8.66 4.24
N LEU A 26 -1.35 8.31 3.31
CA LEU A 26 -2.17 9.31 2.61
C LEU A 26 -3.04 10.14 3.57
N VAL A 27 -3.71 9.50 4.54
CA VAL A 27 -4.53 10.22 5.53
C VAL A 27 -3.68 11.20 6.34
N ASN A 28 -2.50 10.78 6.79
CA ASN A 28 -1.59 11.64 7.53
C ASN A 28 -1.09 12.81 6.68
N ASP A 29 -0.79 12.58 5.41
CA ASP A 29 -0.33 13.62 4.49
C ASP A 29 -1.46 14.61 4.16
N LEU A 30 -2.69 14.14 3.94
CA LEU A 30 -3.88 14.99 3.78
C LEU A 30 -4.13 15.89 5.00
N LEU A 31 -3.98 15.34 6.22
CA LEU A 31 -4.12 16.12 7.46
C LEU A 31 -3.04 17.18 7.60
N ARG A 32 -1.79 16.90 7.22
CA ARG A 32 -0.69 17.87 7.26
C ARG A 32 -0.86 18.98 6.25
N THR A 33 -1.48 18.69 5.10
CA THR A 33 -1.57 19.61 3.96
C THR A 33 -2.80 20.52 4.03
N ALA A 34 -3.98 20.00 4.45
CA ALA A 34 -5.25 20.73 4.34
C ALA A 34 -6.26 20.39 5.44
N ALA A 35 -5.80 20.20 6.68
CA ALA A 35 -6.71 19.89 7.78
C ALA A 35 -7.73 21.00 8.07
N ASP A 36 -7.43 22.25 7.74
CA ASP A 36 -8.30 23.38 8.04
C ASP A 36 -9.49 23.51 7.09
N ASP A 37 -9.39 22.97 5.87
CA ASP A 37 -10.41 23.09 4.83
C ASP A 37 -11.40 21.92 4.80
N TYR A 38 -11.03 20.80 5.39
CA TYR A 38 -11.76 19.54 5.31
C TYR A 38 -12.06 18.90 6.67
N LEU A 39 -13.14 18.12 6.73
CA LEU A 39 -13.43 17.16 7.79
C LEU A 39 -13.28 15.75 7.20
N PHE A 40 -12.34 14.97 7.69
CA PHE A 40 -12.10 13.60 7.24
C PHE A 40 -12.80 12.59 8.14
N ARG A 41 -13.59 11.69 7.55
CA ARG A 41 -14.28 10.60 8.22
C ARG A 41 -13.79 9.26 7.71
N LEU A 42 -13.16 8.47 8.58
CA LEU A 42 -12.58 7.16 8.30
C LEU A 42 -13.61 6.05 8.57
N TYR A 43 -14.21 5.54 7.52
CA TYR A 43 -15.24 4.49 7.62
C TYR A 43 -14.60 3.10 7.67
N ALA A 44 -14.72 2.43 8.80
CA ALA A 44 -14.23 1.06 9.02
C ALA A 44 -15.37 0.14 9.50
N PRO A 45 -15.34 -1.17 9.18
CA PRO A 45 -16.36 -2.11 9.62
C PRO A 45 -16.32 -2.38 11.14
N ASP A 46 -15.19 -2.13 11.77
CA ASP A 46 -14.91 -2.25 13.20
C ASP A 46 -13.62 -1.50 13.54
N GLU A 47 -13.25 -1.51 14.81
CA GLU A 47 -12.05 -0.83 15.31
C GLU A 47 -10.75 -1.43 14.75
N GLY A 48 -10.74 -2.71 14.37
CA GLY A 48 -9.55 -3.40 13.89
C GLY A 48 -8.44 -3.46 14.95
N ARG A 49 -7.18 -3.29 14.50
CA ARG A 49 -5.97 -3.35 15.34
C ARG A 49 -5.63 -1.96 15.86
N GLU A 50 -5.41 -1.86 17.17
CA GLU A 50 -5.06 -0.60 17.85
C GLU A 50 -3.70 -0.05 17.40
N ASP A 51 -2.69 -0.90 17.27
CA ASP A 51 -1.35 -0.51 16.82
C ASP A 51 -1.34 0.11 15.42
N LEU A 52 -2.30 -0.25 14.57
CA LEU A 52 -2.48 0.34 13.23
C LEU A 52 -3.23 1.68 13.31
N ARG A 53 -4.24 1.79 14.19
CA ARG A 53 -4.95 3.07 14.39
C ARG A 53 -4.04 4.14 14.97
N GLN A 54 -3.16 3.78 15.88
CA GLN A 54 -2.17 4.70 16.49
C GLN A 54 -1.16 5.27 15.48
N GLN A 55 -1.01 4.65 14.30
CA GLN A 55 -0.20 5.18 13.19
C GLN A 55 -0.89 6.30 12.42
N VAL A 56 -2.19 6.51 12.64
CA VAL A 56 -2.93 7.64 12.07
C VAL A 56 -2.85 8.83 13.03
N LEU A 57 -2.49 10.00 12.51
CA LEU A 57 -2.39 11.23 13.29
C LEU A 57 -3.72 11.55 13.98
N GLN A 58 -3.65 11.88 15.27
CA GLN A 58 -4.81 12.41 15.97
C GLN A 58 -5.00 13.88 15.58
N HIS A 59 -6.20 14.22 15.10
CA HIS A 59 -6.53 15.58 14.67
C HIS A 59 -8.02 15.86 14.91
N PRO A 60 -8.41 17.06 15.35
CA PRO A 60 -9.82 17.42 15.62
C PRO A 60 -10.70 17.31 14.37
N ASN A 61 -10.15 17.44 13.17
CA ASN A 61 -10.86 17.30 11.90
C ASN A 61 -10.85 15.87 11.34
N LEU A 62 -10.41 14.88 12.11
CA LEU A 62 -10.45 13.46 11.75
C LEU A 62 -11.30 12.67 12.75
N SER A 63 -12.14 11.79 12.26
CA SER A 63 -12.88 10.84 13.10
C SER A 63 -12.99 9.46 12.46
N PHE A 64 -12.94 8.39 13.28
CA PHE A 64 -13.30 7.05 12.83
C PHE A 64 -14.82 6.86 12.95
N CYS A 65 -15.41 6.27 11.92
CA CYS A 65 -16.85 5.98 11.83
C CYS A 65 -17.07 4.48 11.65
N TYR A 66 -17.95 3.92 12.48
CA TYR A 66 -18.29 2.49 12.50
C TYR A 66 -19.81 2.27 12.32
N PRO A 67 -20.22 1.07 11.86
CA PRO A 67 -21.66 0.73 11.83
C PRO A 67 -22.32 0.86 13.20
N GLN A 68 -23.46 1.52 13.32
CA GLN A 68 -24.13 1.80 14.61
C GLN A 68 -24.62 0.55 15.39
N ASN A 69 -24.56 -0.66 14.83
CA ASN A 69 -25.09 -1.88 15.46
C ASN A 69 -24.02 -2.82 16.02
N VAL A 70 -22.77 -2.39 16.25
CA VAL A 70 -21.67 -3.23 16.78
C VAL A 70 -21.29 -2.85 18.22
N SER A 71 -21.89 -1.83 18.82
CA SER A 71 -21.50 -1.41 20.16
C SER A 71 -22.30 -2.11 21.26
N GLY A 72 -21.71 -3.20 21.77
CA GLY A 72 -21.91 -3.70 23.12
C GLY A 72 -20.96 -3.05 24.16
N SER A 73 -20.50 -1.82 23.97
CA SER A 73 -19.70 -1.07 24.95
C SER A 73 -20.30 0.31 25.17
N LYS A 74 -20.62 0.59 26.44
CA LYS A 74 -21.17 1.84 26.96
C LYS A 74 -20.26 3.01 26.59
N ILE A 75 -20.78 3.95 25.80
CA ILE A 75 -20.22 5.29 25.67
C ILE A 75 -20.62 6.02 26.95
N GLN A 76 -19.61 6.45 27.75
CA GLN A 76 -19.80 7.46 28.79
C GLN A 76 -19.90 8.81 28.10
N ASP A 77 -21.12 9.23 27.79
CA ASP A 77 -21.44 10.62 27.46
C ASP A 77 -21.50 11.42 28.76
N SER A 78 -20.52 12.27 28.98
CA SER A 78 -20.60 13.34 29.96
C SER A 78 -21.26 14.57 29.32
N ASN A 79 -22.47 14.89 29.83
CA ASN A 79 -23.14 16.18 29.76
C ASN A 79 -23.64 16.76 28.45
N VAL A 80 -24.91 16.48 28.11
CA VAL A 80 -25.87 17.52 27.69
C VAL A 80 -27.27 17.12 28.19
N LYS A 81 -27.84 17.86 29.16
CA LYS A 81 -29.25 17.83 29.53
C LYS A 81 -30.04 18.66 28.50
N GLY A 82 -30.98 18.07 27.81
CA GLY A 82 -31.89 18.74 26.89
C GLY A 82 -33.17 17.94 26.69
N ASP A 83 -34.21 18.44 27.24
CA ASP A 83 -35.65 18.24 27.18
C ASP A 83 -36.26 17.15 26.26
N SER A 84 -37.00 16.26 26.91
CA SER A 84 -37.77 15.17 26.30
C SER A 84 -39.24 15.58 26.18
N SER A 85 -39.66 16.02 24.99
CA SER A 85 -41.07 15.93 24.61
C SER A 85 -41.20 16.18 23.11
N LEU A 86 -41.62 15.15 22.36
CA LEU A 86 -42.27 15.11 21.05
C LEU A 86 -41.67 14.07 20.11
N PHE A 87 -41.93 12.78 20.35
CA PHE A 87 -41.89 11.80 19.27
C PHE A 87 -42.98 10.76 19.43
N THR A 88 -43.93 10.78 18.49
CA THR A 88 -44.93 9.73 18.28
C THR A 88 -44.28 8.43 17.79
N PRO A 89 -44.76 7.24 18.19
CA PRO A 89 -44.17 5.97 17.79
C PRO A 89 -44.61 5.57 16.39
N PHE A 90 -43.63 5.36 15.49
CA PHE A 90 -43.84 4.65 14.22
C PHE A 90 -43.88 3.14 14.44
N PRO A 91 -44.68 2.37 13.66
CA PRO A 91 -44.90 0.96 13.89
C PRO A 91 -43.65 0.09 13.63
N SER A 92 -43.51 -0.95 14.46
CA SER A 92 -42.49 -1.97 14.45
C SER A 92 -42.27 -2.57 13.06
N ARG A 93 -41.13 -2.26 12.41
CA ARG A 93 -40.71 -2.94 11.19
C ARG A 93 -39.96 -4.22 11.52
N ALA A 94 -40.32 -5.26 10.79
CA ALA A 94 -39.75 -6.62 10.86
C ALA A 94 -38.23 -6.65 11.04
N ARG A 95 -37.76 -7.46 11.99
CA ARG A 95 -36.33 -7.80 12.15
C ARG A 95 -35.84 -8.47 10.88
N LEU A 96 -34.97 -7.78 10.13
CA LEU A 96 -34.25 -8.37 9.00
C LEU A 96 -33.29 -9.47 9.52
N PRO A 97 -33.06 -10.55 8.75
CA PRO A 97 -32.23 -11.67 9.19
C PRO A 97 -30.78 -11.26 9.50
N VAL A 98 -30.13 -11.98 10.42
CA VAL A 98 -28.75 -11.80 10.92
C VAL A 98 -27.67 -11.73 9.84
N ALA A 99 -27.97 -12.14 8.60
CA ALA A 99 -27.07 -12.07 7.44
C ALA A 99 -26.65 -10.64 7.01
N PHE A 100 -27.36 -9.61 7.46
CA PHE A 100 -27.07 -8.19 7.13
C PHE A 100 -25.92 -7.56 7.93
N HIS A 101 -25.32 -8.26 8.87
CA HIS A 101 -24.30 -7.75 9.79
C HIS A 101 -22.86 -8.13 9.41
N SER A 102 -22.62 -8.78 8.26
CA SER A 102 -21.25 -9.05 7.83
C SER A 102 -20.54 -7.74 7.43
N SER A 103 -19.29 -7.56 7.87
CA SER A 103 -18.47 -6.38 7.54
C SER A 103 -18.34 -6.14 6.02
N LEU A 104 -18.47 -7.20 5.23
CA LEU A 104 -18.46 -7.14 3.77
C LEU A 104 -19.74 -6.55 3.21
N PHE A 105 -20.91 -6.95 3.76
CA PHE A 105 -22.21 -6.45 3.32
C PHE A 105 -22.37 -4.95 3.65
N TRP A 106 -21.99 -4.53 4.86
CA TRP A 106 -22.06 -3.12 5.25
C TRP A 106 -21.20 -2.25 4.32
N ARG A 107 -19.97 -2.62 4.04
CA ARG A 107 -19.06 -1.86 3.16
C ARG A 107 -19.59 -1.77 1.73
N THR A 108 -20.28 -2.80 1.25
CA THR A 108 -20.78 -2.85 -0.13
C THR A 108 -22.10 -2.11 -0.31
N PHE A 109 -23.02 -2.19 0.67
CA PHE A 109 -24.38 -1.71 0.55
C PHE A 109 -24.83 -0.80 1.70
N GLY A 110 -24.47 -1.10 2.94
CA GLY A 110 -24.96 -0.43 4.13
C GLY A 110 -24.35 0.94 4.40
N ILE A 111 -23.09 1.12 4.07
CA ILE A 111 -22.30 2.32 4.35
C ILE A 111 -22.89 3.60 3.74
N VAL A 112 -23.60 3.50 2.60
CA VAL A 112 -24.17 4.67 1.90
C VAL A 112 -25.16 5.42 2.79
N ARG A 113 -25.91 4.70 3.67
CA ARG A 113 -26.80 5.33 4.64
C ARG A 113 -26.03 6.16 5.66
N ASP A 114 -24.91 5.63 6.14
CA ASP A 114 -24.07 6.31 7.13
C ASP A 114 -23.41 7.54 6.50
N LEU A 115 -22.90 7.43 5.27
CA LEU A 115 -22.36 8.56 4.52
C LEU A 115 -23.35 9.70 4.34
N LEU A 116 -24.60 9.39 3.99
CA LEU A 116 -25.67 10.39 3.84
C LEU A 116 -26.04 11.04 5.17
N ARG A 117 -26.18 10.26 6.24
CA ARG A 117 -26.47 10.75 7.59
C ARG A 117 -25.40 11.73 8.07
N ASP A 118 -24.14 11.40 7.80
CA ASP A 118 -22.97 12.15 8.25
C ASP A 118 -22.65 13.33 7.32
N GLY A 119 -23.46 13.58 6.28
CA GLY A 119 -23.32 14.70 5.35
C GLY A 119 -22.08 14.63 4.44
N VAL A 120 -21.59 13.41 4.14
CA VAL A 120 -20.41 13.22 3.29
C VAL A 120 -20.71 13.69 1.87
N GLN A 121 -19.89 14.60 1.36
CA GLN A 121 -20.00 15.17 0.02
C GLN A 121 -19.17 14.40 -1.02
N LEU A 122 -18.04 13.87 -0.60
CA LEU A 122 -17.17 13.05 -1.44
C LEU A 122 -16.70 11.82 -0.65
N TYR A 123 -16.71 10.65 -1.30
CA TYR A 123 -16.19 9.41 -0.76
C TYR A 123 -15.03 8.87 -1.59
N HIS A 124 -13.91 8.59 -0.93
CA HIS A 124 -12.72 8.01 -1.56
C HIS A 124 -12.49 6.57 -1.13
N GLY A 125 -12.66 5.63 -2.07
CA GLY A 125 -12.35 4.22 -1.90
C GLY A 125 -10.84 3.97 -2.02
N LEU A 126 -10.13 3.87 -0.90
CA LEU A 126 -8.65 3.77 -0.86
C LEU A 126 -8.10 2.41 -1.32
N SER A 127 -8.93 1.41 -1.54
CA SER A 127 -8.48 0.04 -1.82
C SER A 127 -9.25 -0.65 -2.95
N GLY A 128 -9.52 0.08 -4.03
CA GLY A 128 -10.09 -0.46 -5.25
C GLY A 128 -11.58 -0.81 -5.18
N GLU A 129 -12.31 -0.35 -4.17
CA GLU A 129 -13.74 -0.65 -4.01
C GLU A 129 -14.53 0.61 -3.66
N LEU A 130 -15.74 0.72 -4.26
CA LEU A 130 -16.76 1.71 -3.93
C LEU A 130 -18.08 1.04 -3.54
N PRO A 131 -18.87 1.67 -2.64
CA PRO A 131 -20.21 1.18 -2.28
C PRO A 131 -21.17 1.20 -3.48
N VAL A 132 -22.03 0.21 -3.55
CA VAL A 132 -23.04 0.10 -4.63
C VAL A 132 -24.12 1.16 -4.46
N GLY A 133 -24.37 1.91 -5.54
CA GLY A 133 -25.41 2.92 -5.60
C GLY A 133 -25.05 4.26 -4.96
N ILE A 134 -23.79 4.48 -4.58
CA ILE A 134 -23.33 5.72 -3.96
C ILE A 134 -23.50 6.92 -4.91
N ARG A 135 -23.13 6.76 -6.18
CA ARG A 135 -23.25 7.81 -7.21
C ARG A 135 -24.69 8.31 -7.38
N LYS A 136 -25.68 7.39 -7.30
CA LYS A 136 -27.11 7.74 -7.39
C LYS A 136 -27.63 8.56 -6.21
N ARG A 137 -26.85 8.70 -5.15
CA ARG A 137 -27.18 9.48 -3.95
C ARG A 137 -26.56 10.87 -3.92
N GLY A 138 -25.91 11.29 -5.01
CA GLY A 138 -25.30 12.62 -5.12
C GLY A 138 -23.97 12.79 -4.38
N ILE A 139 -23.40 11.71 -3.83
CA ILE A 139 -22.07 11.73 -3.23
C ILE A 139 -21.05 11.57 -4.35
N LYS A 140 -20.12 12.52 -4.46
CA LYS A 140 -18.98 12.44 -5.41
C LYS A 140 -18.06 11.30 -5.02
N THR A 141 -17.44 10.64 -6.01
CA THR A 141 -16.70 9.42 -5.75
C THR A 141 -15.32 9.41 -6.42
N VAL A 142 -14.33 9.08 -5.62
CA VAL A 142 -12.96 8.78 -6.08
C VAL A 142 -12.61 7.36 -5.67
N VAL A 143 -11.83 6.66 -6.48
CA VAL A 143 -11.28 5.35 -6.11
C VAL A 143 -9.82 5.26 -6.50
N THR A 144 -8.97 4.81 -5.58
CA THR A 144 -7.58 4.43 -5.89
C THR A 144 -7.52 2.96 -6.30
N ILE A 145 -6.98 2.70 -7.50
CA ILE A 145 -6.68 1.36 -8.00
C ILE A 145 -5.18 1.13 -7.88
N HIS A 146 -4.80 0.10 -7.12
CA HIS A 146 -3.40 -0.21 -6.84
C HIS A 146 -2.77 -1.12 -7.90
N ASP A 147 -3.51 -2.10 -8.37
CA ASP A 147 -3.11 -3.01 -9.44
C ASP A 147 -4.32 -3.71 -10.05
N LEU A 148 -4.09 -4.36 -11.18
CA LEU A 148 -5.03 -5.29 -11.80
C LEU A 148 -4.35 -6.63 -12.10
N ILE A 149 -3.43 -7.07 -11.22
CA ILE A 149 -2.66 -8.30 -11.37
C ILE A 149 -3.57 -9.50 -11.60
N PHE A 150 -4.72 -9.57 -10.93
CA PHE A 150 -5.71 -10.64 -11.11
C PHE A 150 -6.32 -10.74 -12.54
N LEU A 151 -6.19 -9.67 -13.33
CA LEU A 151 -6.57 -9.66 -14.75
C LEU A 151 -5.36 -9.87 -15.66
N ARG A 152 -4.23 -9.23 -15.34
CA ARG A 152 -3.00 -9.26 -16.13
C ARG A 152 -2.28 -10.61 -16.02
N HIS A 153 -2.19 -11.13 -14.81
CA HIS A 153 -1.51 -12.36 -14.41
C HIS A 153 -2.46 -13.29 -13.65
N PRO A 154 -3.46 -13.85 -14.37
CA PRO A 154 -4.49 -14.69 -13.77
C PRO A 154 -3.95 -15.97 -13.11
N GLU A 155 -2.75 -16.42 -13.49
CA GLU A 155 -2.06 -17.58 -12.95
C GLU A 155 -1.74 -17.46 -11.45
N TYR A 156 -1.59 -16.24 -10.91
CA TYR A 156 -1.33 -16.02 -9.48
C TYR A 156 -2.58 -16.08 -8.61
N TYR A 157 -3.76 -16.25 -9.19
CA TYR A 157 -5.03 -16.20 -8.46
C TYR A 157 -5.90 -17.43 -8.71
N LYS A 158 -6.60 -17.89 -7.67
CA LYS A 158 -7.64 -18.91 -7.83
C LYS A 158 -8.74 -18.39 -8.75
N TRP A 159 -9.28 -19.26 -9.59
CA TRP A 159 -10.33 -18.92 -10.56
C TRP A 159 -11.55 -18.20 -9.92
N ILE A 160 -12.01 -18.67 -8.75
CA ILE A 160 -13.15 -18.06 -8.04
C ILE A 160 -12.81 -16.63 -7.60
N ASP A 161 -11.64 -16.41 -6.98
CA ASP A 161 -11.19 -15.10 -6.50
C ASP A 161 -11.10 -14.10 -7.67
N ARG A 162 -10.57 -14.55 -8.81
CA ARG A 162 -10.50 -13.78 -10.06
C ARG A 162 -11.87 -13.27 -10.51
N LYS A 163 -12.90 -14.15 -10.51
CA LYS A 163 -14.27 -13.77 -10.91
C LYS A 163 -14.86 -12.75 -9.96
N ILE A 164 -14.65 -12.91 -8.66
CA ILE A 164 -15.11 -11.97 -7.63
C ILE A 164 -14.43 -10.61 -7.79
N TYR A 165 -13.09 -10.59 -7.94
CA TYR A 165 -12.35 -9.33 -8.12
C TYR A 165 -12.71 -8.61 -9.41
N ALA A 166 -12.87 -9.34 -10.52
CA ALA A 166 -13.31 -8.78 -11.79
C ALA A 166 -14.73 -8.19 -11.72
N TRP A 167 -15.65 -8.85 -11.01
CA TRP A 167 -16.98 -8.31 -10.77
C TRP A 167 -16.95 -7.03 -9.93
N LYS A 168 -16.18 -7.02 -8.81
CA LYS A 168 -16.00 -5.85 -7.96
C LYS A 168 -15.39 -4.69 -8.74
N PHE A 169 -14.34 -4.93 -9.50
CA PHE A 169 -13.69 -3.92 -10.34
C PHE A 169 -14.67 -3.26 -11.30
N ARG A 170 -15.42 -4.06 -12.09
CA ARG A 170 -16.43 -3.52 -13.00
C ARG A 170 -17.51 -2.70 -12.31
N ARG A 171 -17.91 -3.12 -11.09
CA ARG A 171 -18.88 -2.35 -10.28
C ARG A 171 -18.28 -1.03 -9.82
N THR A 172 -17.08 -1.04 -9.33
CA THR A 172 -16.36 0.15 -8.89
C THR A 172 -16.22 1.18 -10.02
N LEU A 173 -15.86 0.74 -11.23
CA LEU A 173 -15.75 1.63 -12.39
C LEU A 173 -17.07 2.35 -12.74
N LYS A 174 -18.23 1.71 -12.48
CA LYS A 174 -19.56 2.31 -12.70
C LYS A 174 -19.92 3.35 -11.65
N GLU A 175 -19.46 3.16 -10.43
CA GLU A 175 -19.71 4.08 -9.31
C GLU A 175 -18.70 5.23 -9.22
N ALA A 176 -17.51 5.11 -9.80
CA ALA A 176 -16.47 6.13 -9.72
C ALA A 176 -16.76 7.33 -10.63
N ASP A 177 -16.64 8.55 -10.10
CA ASP A 177 -16.57 9.79 -10.91
C ASP A 177 -15.15 9.98 -11.44
N LEU A 178 -14.12 9.84 -10.59
CA LEU A 178 -12.71 9.81 -10.98
C LEU A 178 -11.99 8.59 -10.38
N ILE A 179 -10.96 8.14 -11.09
CA ILE A 179 -10.11 7.01 -10.71
C ILE A 179 -8.68 7.49 -10.55
N ILE A 180 -8.07 7.18 -9.43
CA ILE A 180 -6.64 7.37 -9.21
C ILE A 180 -5.93 6.06 -9.55
N ALA A 181 -5.02 6.12 -10.52
CA ALA A 181 -4.04 5.08 -10.79
C ALA A 181 -2.73 5.43 -10.09
N ILE A 182 -2.11 4.45 -9.39
CA ILE A 182 -0.90 4.69 -8.60
C ILE A 182 0.40 4.58 -9.41
N SER A 183 0.30 4.20 -10.67
CA SER A 183 1.40 4.13 -11.65
C SER A 183 0.84 4.26 -13.06
N ASP A 184 1.68 4.63 -14.01
CA ASP A 184 1.32 4.65 -15.41
C ASP A 184 1.03 3.23 -15.94
N CYS A 185 1.74 2.23 -15.40
CA CYS A 185 1.44 0.83 -15.66
C CYS A 185 0.00 0.47 -15.22
N THR A 186 -0.40 0.82 -13.99
CA THR A 186 -1.77 0.62 -13.51
C THR A 186 -2.79 1.41 -14.33
N LYS A 187 -2.47 2.65 -14.74
CA LYS A 187 -3.33 3.45 -15.64
C LYS A 187 -3.58 2.74 -16.96
N ARG A 188 -2.54 2.22 -17.62
CA ARG A 188 -2.67 1.43 -18.86
C ARG A 188 -3.55 0.19 -18.65
N ASP A 189 -3.37 -0.51 -17.54
CA ASP A 189 -4.19 -1.69 -17.23
C ASP A 189 -5.67 -1.32 -16.99
N ILE A 190 -5.96 -0.18 -16.32
CA ILE A 190 -7.34 0.30 -16.12
C ILE A 190 -8.00 0.61 -17.46
N ILE A 191 -7.30 1.28 -18.38
CA ILE A 191 -7.79 1.58 -19.73
C ILE A 191 -8.05 0.26 -20.48
N HIS A 192 -7.07 -0.65 -20.48
CA HIS A 192 -7.14 -1.90 -21.24
C HIS A 192 -8.25 -2.84 -20.75
N TYR A 193 -8.31 -3.12 -19.45
CA TYR A 193 -9.25 -4.10 -18.87
C TYR A 193 -10.60 -3.50 -18.46
N GLY A 194 -10.61 -2.21 -18.17
CA GLY A 194 -11.81 -1.48 -17.71
C GLY A 194 -12.56 -0.77 -18.82
N HIS A 195 -11.92 -0.57 -19.97
CA HIS A 195 -12.44 0.24 -21.09
C HIS A 195 -12.92 1.62 -20.60
N VAL A 196 -12.14 2.22 -19.71
CA VAL A 196 -12.42 3.53 -19.11
C VAL A 196 -11.75 4.60 -19.95
N PRO A 197 -12.45 5.71 -20.28
CA PRO A 197 -11.82 6.84 -20.97
C PRO A 197 -10.72 7.46 -20.09
N GLU A 198 -9.63 7.87 -20.75
CA GLU A 198 -8.41 8.32 -20.08
C GLU A 198 -8.65 9.56 -19.20
N GLU A 199 -9.54 10.46 -19.65
CA GLU A 199 -9.92 11.68 -18.90
C GLU A 199 -10.57 11.40 -17.54
N LYS A 200 -11.07 10.19 -17.30
CA LYS A 200 -11.60 9.73 -16.02
C LYS A 200 -10.51 9.26 -15.05
N ILE A 201 -9.27 9.15 -15.52
CA ILE A 201 -8.16 8.60 -14.73
C ILE A 201 -7.17 9.73 -14.42
N ARG A 202 -6.75 9.81 -13.16
CA ARG A 202 -5.65 10.67 -12.69
C ARG A 202 -4.50 9.78 -12.24
N LEU A 203 -3.30 10.07 -12.71
CA LEU A 203 -2.08 9.43 -12.22
C LEU A 203 -1.63 10.15 -10.96
N VAL A 204 -1.66 9.48 -9.81
CA VAL A 204 -1.13 9.98 -8.54
C VAL A 204 -0.31 8.87 -7.90
N TYR A 205 0.98 9.06 -7.85
CA TYR A 205 1.90 8.09 -7.26
C TYR A 205 1.66 7.91 -5.75
N GLN A 206 2.20 6.84 -5.19
CA GLN A 206 2.16 6.63 -3.75
C GLN A 206 3.35 7.33 -3.08
N SER A 207 3.11 7.95 -1.93
CA SER A 207 4.18 8.44 -1.08
C SER A 207 4.80 7.31 -0.25
N CYS A 208 6.06 7.49 0.10
CA CYS A 208 6.81 6.64 1.01
C CYS A 208 6.93 7.30 2.38
N ASN A 209 7.07 6.50 3.41
CA ASN A 209 7.23 7.00 4.78
C ASN A 209 8.60 7.70 4.92
N THR A 210 8.61 8.89 5.52
CA THR A 210 9.82 9.69 5.73
C THR A 210 10.85 9.06 6.66
N TRP A 211 10.51 8.00 7.39
CA TRP A 211 11.46 7.28 8.26
C TRP A 211 12.66 6.72 7.49
N PHE A 212 12.48 6.33 6.25
CA PHE A 212 13.55 5.78 5.41
C PHE A 212 14.59 6.81 4.99
N LYS A 213 14.29 8.11 5.12
CA LYS A 213 15.25 9.22 4.90
C LYS A 213 16.12 9.51 6.12
N GLN A 214 15.72 9.03 7.30
CA GLN A 214 16.42 9.33 8.53
C GLN A 214 17.62 8.39 8.68
N HIS A 215 18.75 8.95 9.09
CA HIS A 215 19.91 8.13 9.47
C HIS A 215 19.61 7.37 10.77
N VAL A 216 19.85 6.07 10.75
CA VAL A 216 19.71 5.21 11.92
C VAL A 216 21.05 5.19 12.66
N GLY A 217 21.03 5.54 13.95
CA GLY A 217 22.24 5.55 14.78
C GLY A 217 22.85 4.16 14.95
N ASP A 218 24.17 4.11 15.16
CA ASP A 218 24.96 2.87 15.25
C ASP A 218 24.42 1.91 16.34
N ASP A 219 24.00 2.43 17.49
CA ASP A 219 23.43 1.62 18.57
C ASP A 219 22.17 0.86 18.14
N GLN A 220 21.31 1.50 17.34
CA GLN A 220 20.11 0.86 16.82
C GLN A 220 20.46 -0.16 15.73
N CYS A 221 21.40 0.16 14.87
CA CYS A 221 21.92 -0.80 13.86
C CYS A 221 22.51 -2.05 14.55
N GLN A 222 23.30 -1.88 15.61
CA GLN A 222 23.84 -3.00 16.38
C GLN A 222 22.76 -3.86 17.03
N LYS A 223 21.72 -3.24 17.62
CA LYS A 223 20.57 -3.96 18.21
C LYS A 223 19.80 -4.77 17.15
N VAL A 224 19.57 -4.18 15.97
CA VAL A 224 18.88 -4.85 14.87
C VAL A 224 19.75 -5.97 14.32
N ASN A 225 21.04 -5.73 14.12
CA ASN A 225 22.00 -6.75 13.68
C ASN A 225 22.01 -7.97 14.62
N ALA A 226 22.16 -7.73 15.94
CA ALA A 226 22.15 -8.80 16.94
C ALA A 226 20.81 -9.53 17.04
N ARG A 227 19.67 -8.82 16.88
CA ARG A 227 18.32 -9.42 16.93
C ARG A 227 18.08 -10.42 15.79
N TYR A 228 18.57 -10.11 14.59
CA TYR A 228 18.31 -10.92 13.40
C TYR A 228 19.53 -11.73 12.95
N GLU A 229 20.64 -11.70 13.70
CA GLU A 229 21.89 -12.41 13.38
C GLU A 229 22.31 -12.16 11.93
N LEU A 230 22.35 -10.86 11.55
CA LEU A 230 22.61 -10.50 10.14
C LEU A 230 24.04 -10.82 9.72
N PRO A 231 24.24 -11.27 8.46
CA PRO A 231 25.56 -11.43 7.91
C PRO A 231 26.28 -10.07 7.71
N ASN A 232 27.59 -10.07 7.67
CA ASN A 232 28.39 -8.86 7.51
C ASN A 232 28.13 -8.15 6.17
N ARG A 233 27.89 -8.94 5.12
CA ARG A 233 27.63 -8.43 3.76
C ARG A 233 26.35 -9.05 3.21
N TYR A 234 25.40 -8.23 2.81
CA TYR A 234 24.15 -8.74 2.22
C TYR A 234 23.51 -7.77 1.26
N VAL A 235 22.76 -8.35 0.33
CA VAL A 235 21.72 -7.66 -0.44
C VAL A 235 20.36 -7.96 0.19
N ILE A 236 19.44 -7.00 0.13
CA ILE A 236 18.15 -7.11 0.80
C ILE A 236 16.98 -7.12 -0.19
N HIS A 237 15.99 -7.98 0.09
CA HIS A 237 14.65 -7.93 -0.50
C HIS A 237 13.61 -7.73 0.58
N VAL A 238 12.67 -6.80 0.39
CA VAL A 238 11.54 -6.60 1.30
C VAL A 238 10.22 -6.84 0.57
N GLY A 239 9.46 -7.85 1.02
CA GLY A 239 8.17 -8.20 0.44
C GLY A 239 7.71 -9.60 0.82
N THR A 240 6.42 -9.89 0.63
CA THR A 240 5.88 -11.25 0.85
C THR A 240 6.57 -12.26 -0.06
N ILE A 241 7.03 -13.39 0.48
CA ILE A 241 7.69 -14.45 -0.28
C ILE A 241 6.61 -15.25 -1.03
N GLU A 242 6.36 -14.85 -2.26
CA GLU A 242 5.36 -15.43 -3.17
C GLU A 242 5.90 -15.46 -4.60
N GLU A 243 5.33 -16.30 -5.46
CA GLU A 243 5.82 -16.57 -6.81
C GLU A 243 6.03 -15.30 -7.64
N ARG A 244 5.10 -14.37 -7.61
CA ARG A 244 5.18 -13.09 -8.31
C ARG A 244 6.40 -12.24 -7.91
N LYS A 245 6.85 -12.34 -6.65
CA LYS A 245 8.04 -11.64 -6.13
C LYS A 245 9.36 -12.25 -6.61
N ASN A 246 9.31 -13.46 -7.16
CA ASN A 246 10.39 -14.07 -7.92
C ASN A 246 11.75 -14.18 -7.17
N ILE A 247 11.69 -14.47 -5.87
CA ILE A 247 12.90 -14.62 -5.04
C ILE A 247 13.86 -15.69 -5.58
N LEU A 248 13.32 -16.69 -6.32
CA LEU A 248 14.11 -17.72 -6.99
C LEU A 248 15.18 -17.11 -7.90
N LEU A 249 14.89 -16.04 -8.63
CA LEU A 249 15.87 -15.36 -9.49
C LEU A 249 17.07 -14.86 -8.67
N ALA A 250 16.84 -14.26 -7.50
CA ALA A 250 17.91 -13.79 -6.62
C ALA A 250 18.71 -14.94 -6.02
N VAL A 251 18.07 -16.07 -5.68
CA VAL A 251 18.73 -17.28 -5.21
C VAL A 251 19.60 -17.90 -6.31
N GLN A 252 19.12 -17.95 -7.53
CA GLN A 252 19.86 -18.46 -8.69
C GLN A 252 21.07 -17.59 -9.07
N ALA A 253 21.02 -16.31 -8.76
CA ALA A 253 22.13 -15.39 -8.95
C ALA A 253 23.25 -15.55 -7.87
N LEU A 254 22.93 -16.04 -6.66
CA LEU A 254 23.89 -16.14 -5.55
C LEU A 254 25.18 -16.90 -5.87
N PRO A 255 25.18 -18.05 -6.59
CA PRO A 255 26.41 -18.75 -6.94
C PRO A 255 27.39 -17.92 -7.78
N LEU A 256 26.90 -16.89 -8.48
CA LEU A 256 27.68 -16.00 -9.36
C LEU A 256 28.17 -14.74 -8.63
N LEU A 257 27.87 -14.58 -7.36
CA LEU A 257 28.22 -13.46 -6.50
C LEU A 257 29.31 -13.87 -5.48
N PRO A 258 30.06 -12.90 -4.91
CA PRO A 258 31.08 -13.20 -3.89
C PRO A 258 30.54 -14.13 -2.80
N GLU A 259 31.37 -15.09 -2.35
CA GLU A 259 30.96 -16.14 -1.40
C GLU A 259 30.53 -15.59 -0.04
N ASP A 260 31.06 -14.45 0.37
CA ASP A 260 30.72 -13.73 1.62
C ASP A 260 29.50 -12.81 1.49
N LEU A 261 28.91 -12.70 0.29
CA LEU A 261 27.68 -11.92 0.08
C LEU A 261 26.45 -12.81 0.27
N HIS A 262 25.55 -12.39 1.15
CA HIS A 262 24.33 -13.10 1.50
C HIS A 262 23.08 -12.41 0.93
N LEU A 263 21.95 -13.13 0.89
CA LEU A 263 20.63 -12.61 0.55
C LEU A 263 19.74 -12.61 1.81
N VAL A 264 19.33 -11.44 2.24
CA VAL A 264 18.36 -11.26 3.33
C VAL A 264 17.01 -10.92 2.73
N VAL A 265 16.00 -11.75 3.00
CA VAL A 265 14.63 -11.60 2.51
C VAL A 265 13.70 -11.32 3.70
N VAL A 266 13.13 -10.14 3.74
CA VAL A 266 12.23 -9.72 4.82
C VAL A 266 10.78 -9.79 4.35
N GLY A 267 9.98 -10.67 4.96
CA GLY A 267 8.57 -10.73 4.62
C GLY A 267 7.84 -11.99 5.08
N ARG A 268 6.53 -11.97 4.92
CA ARG A 268 5.70 -13.13 5.23
C ARG A 268 5.96 -14.27 4.25
N GLN A 269 6.21 -15.45 4.77
CA GLN A 269 6.41 -16.65 3.98
C GLN A 269 5.05 -17.24 3.56
N LYS A 270 4.89 -17.49 2.25
CA LYS A 270 3.84 -18.29 1.64
C LYS A 270 4.40 -19.67 1.21
N PRO A 271 3.58 -20.64 0.75
CA PRO A 271 4.07 -21.95 0.32
C PRO A 271 5.24 -21.91 -0.67
N TYR A 272 5.33 -20.90 -1.51
CA TYR A 272 6.44 -20.65 -2.43
C TYR A 272 7.81 -20.56 -1.71
N ALA A 273 7.86 -20.18 -0.43
CA ALA A 273 9.12 -20.15 0.32
C ALA A 273 9.81 -21.52 0.39
N GLN A 274 9.06 -22.62 0.34
CA GLN A 274 9.63 -23.98 0.31
C GLN A 274 10.38 -24.25 -1.00
N GLN A 275 9.89 -23.74 -2.13
CA GLN A 275 10.57 -23.83 -3.42
C GLN A 275 11.89 -23.04 -3.38
N VAL A 276 11.85 -21.81 -2.81
CA VAL A 276 13.02 -20.95 -2.63
C VAL A 276 14.10 -21.65 -1.80
N LEU A 277 13.74 -22.26 -0.66
CA LEU A 277 14.65 -23.01 0.20
C LEU A 277 15.19 -24.27 -0.48
N SER A 278 14.36 -24.99 -1.22
CA SER A 278 14.77 -26.19 -1.96
C SER A 278 15.79 -25.85 -3.05
N GLU A 279 15.58 -24.76 -3.76
CA GLU A 279 16.49 -24.30 -4.80
C GLU A 279 17.83 -23.81 -4.20
N ALA A 280 17.79 -23.10 -3.07
CA ALA A 280 19.00 -22.68 -2.37
C ALA A 280 19.88 -23.90 -1.96
N ARG A 281 19.25 -24.96 -1.42
CA ARG A 281 19.96 -26.21 -1.10
C ARG A 281 20.52 -26.88 -2.35
N ARG A 282 19.74 -26.95 -3.44
CA ARG A 282 20.19 -27.54 -4.71
C ARG A 282 21.43 -26.86 -5.27
N LEU A 283 21.51 -25.53 -5.07
CA LEU A 283 22.62 -24.72 -5.53
C LEU A 283 23.78 -24.61 -4.50
N GLY A 284 23.63 -25.18 -3.30
CA GLY A 284 24.63 -25.11 -2.24
C GLY A 284 24.81 -23.71 -1.62
N VAL A 285 23.77 -22.86 -1.69
CA VAL A 285 23.77 -21.47 -1.16
C VAL A 285 22.78 -21.26 -0.03
N ASP A 286 22.24 -22.32 0.55
CA ASP A 286 21.25 -22.25 1.63
C ASP A 286 21.79 -21.56 2.89
N THR A 287 23.07 -21.65 3.20
CA THR A 287 23.74 -20.92 4.30
C THR A 287 23.84 -19.42 4.04
N ARG A 288 23.69 -18.99 2.79
CA ARG A 288 23.75 -17.58 2.36
C ARG A 288 22.36 -16.96 2.21
N LEU A 289 21.27 -17.71 2.46
CA LEU A 289 19.88 -17.24 2.35
C LEU A 289 19.25 -17.08 3.74
N HIS A 290 18.85 -15.87 4.09
CA HIS A 290 18.22 -15.53 5.36
C HIS A 290 16.77 -15.06 5.14
N LEU A 291 15.80 -15.80 5.67
CA LEU A 291 14.37 -15.47 5.57
C LEU A 291 13.86 -14.89 6.91
N LEU A 292 13.67 -13.59 6.99
CA LEU A 292 13.19 -12.89 8.19
C LEU A 292 11.68 -12.68 8.12
N GLN A 293 10.96 -13.12 9.15
CA GLN A 293 9.51 -12.95 9.26
C GLN A 293 9.14 -12.19 10.52
N GLY A 294 8.06 -11.39 10.46
CA GLY A 294 7.56 -10.65 11.62
C GLY A 294 8.42 -9.44 12.01
N VAL A 295 9.26 -8.95 11.10
CA VAL A 295 10.09 -7.76 11.32
C VAL A 295 9.19 -6.53 11.48
N PRO A 296 9.30 -5.79 12.60
CA PRO A 296 8.61 -4.51 12.78
C PRO A 296 9.05 -3.47 11.75
N ASN A 297 8.13 -2.62 11.31
CA ASN A 297 8.45 -1.55 10.36
C ASN A 297 9.56 -0.60 10.89
N ALA A 298 9.66 -0.43 12.21
CA ALA A 298 10.69 0.40 12.84
C ALA A 298 12.12 -0.14 12.64
N ASP A 299 12.29 -1.44 12.38
CA ASP A 299 13.60 -2.05 12.15
C ASP A 299 14.01 -2.01 10.67
N LEU A 300 13.07 -1.79 9.74
CA LEU A 300 13.34 -1.78 8.30
C LEU A 300 14.39 -0.75 7.86
N PRO A 301 14.39 0.51 8.35
CA PRO A 301 15.42 1.49 7.98
C PRO A 301 16.82 1.01 8.30
N ALA A 302 17.04 0.39 9.47
CA ALA A 302 18.34 -0.17 9.86
C ALA A 302 18.74 -1.33 8.94
N LEU A 303 17.80 -2.24 8.62
CA LEU A 303 18.05 -3.36 7.71
C LEU A 303 18.44 -2.89 6.30
N TYR A 304 17.79 -1.84 5.79
CA TYR A 304 18.18 -1.25 4.52
C TYR A 304 19.55 -0.59 4.61
N GLN A 305 19.82 0.27 5.60
CA GLN A 305 21.06 1.04 5.69
C GLN A 305 22.31 0.17 5.92
N MET A 306 22.16 -1.01 6.53
CA MET A 306 23.26 -1.96 6.69
C MET A 306 23.52 -2.82 5.44
N ALA A 307 22.56 -2.92 4.51
CA ALA A 307 22.71 -3.70 3.28
C ALA A 307 23.69 -3.04 2.29
N GLU A 308 24.14 -3.81 1.28
CA GLU A 308 24.95 -3.27 0.18
C GLU A 308 24.10 -2.79 -1.00
N ALA A 309 23.02 -3.50 -1.31
CA ALA A 309 22.07 -3.13 -2.36
C ALA A 309 20.69 -3.71 -2.07
N CYS A 310 19.67 -3.14 -2.69
CA CYS A 310 18.35 -3.74 -2.73
C CYS A 310 18.15 -4.52 -4.03
N VAL A 311 17.68 -5.76 -3.92
CA VAL A 311 17.28 -6.59 -5.06
C VAL A 311 15.76 -6.75 -5.07
N TYR A 312 15.11 -6.34 -6.16
CA TYR A 312 13.65 -6.40 -6.28
C TYR A 312 13.21 -7.12 -7.56
N PRO A 313 13.31 -8.47 -7.58
CA PRO A 313 13.20 -9.28 -8.79
C PRO A 313 11.76 -9.58 -9.20
N SER A 314 10.79 -8.80 -8.71
CA SER A 314 9.36 -9.01 -8.96
C SER A 314 9.02 -9.03 -10.45
N ARG A 315 8.19 -10.00 -10.86
CA ARG A 315 7.71 -10.11 -12.23
C ARG A 315 6.68 -9.05 -12.57
N TYR A 316 5.84 -8.69 -11.62
CA TYR A 316 4.82 -7.65 -11.81
C TYR A 316 4.39 -7.02 -10.48
N GLU A 317 4.24 -5.69 -10.49
CA GLU A 317 3.82 -4.89 -9.33
C GLU A 317 2.82 -3.81 -9.75
N GLY A 318 2.10 -3.27 -8.76
CA GLY A 318 1.27 -2.08 -8.94
C GLY A 318 2.08 -0.78 -8.89
N PHE A 319 3.17 -0.75 -8.06
CA PHE A 319 4.10 0.38 -8.01
C PHE A 319 5.51 -0.05 -7.63
N GLY A 320 5.84 -0.23 -6.37
CA GLY A 320 7.20 -0.60 -5.95
C GLY A 320 7.70 0.23 -4.78
N ILE A 321 6.87 0.47 -3.78
CA ILE A 321 7.25 1.21 -2.56
C ILE A 321 8.57 0.73 -1.96
N PRO A 322 8.88 -0.60 -1.85
CA PRO A 322 10.15 -1.04 -1.30
C PRO A 322 11.39 -0.57 -2.08
N ILE A 323 11.26 -0.26 -3.37
CA ILE A 323 12.32 0.37 -4.16
C ILE A 323 12.59 1.79 -3.66
N ILE A 324 11.52 2.55 -3.41
CA ILE A 324 11.61 3.93 -2.91
C ILE A 324 12.18 3.93 -1.48
N GLU A 325 11.74 3.00 -0.63
CA GLU A 325 12.27 2.79 0.73
C GLU A 325 13.79 2.55 0.70
N ALA A 326 14.25 1.65 -0.17
CA ALA A 326 15.66 1.34 -0.34
C ALA A 326 16.47 2.57 -0.81
N ILE A 327 15.98 3.29 -1.82
CA ILE A 327 16.64 4.50 -2.36
C ILE A 327 16.72 5.58 -1.28
N GLN A 328 15.65 5.83 -0.54
CA GLN A 328 15.61 6.81 0.55
C GLN A 328 16.57 6.43 1.69
N SER A 329 16.79 5.13 1.91
CA SER A 329 17.75 4.60 2.89
C SER A 329 19.20 4.63 2.38
N GLY A 330 19.46 5.16 1.19
CA GLY A 330 20.81 5.27 0.62
C GLY A 330 21.33 4.01 -0.09
N LEU A 331 20.43 3.13 -0.54
CA LEU A 331 20.80 1.93 -1.28
C LEU A 331 20.64 2.09 -2.79
N PRO A 332 21.56 1.58 -3.58
CA PRO A 332 21.31 1.32 -5.00
C PRO A 332 20.37 0.13 -5.15
N VAL A 333 19.60 0.12 -6.24
CA VAL A 333 18.57 -0.88 -6.49
C VAL A 333 18.82 -1.60 -7.82
N VAL A 334 18.67 -2.93 -7.79
CA VAL A 334 18.55 -3.77 -8.97
C VAL A 334 17.17 -4.40 -8.97
N ALA A 335 16.38 -4.15 -10.02
CA ALA A 335 15.00 -4.63 -10.15
C ALA A 335 14.77 -5.34 -11.50
N CYS A 336 13.58 -5.90 -11.70
CA CYS A 336 13.22 -6.47 -13.00
C CYS A 336 12.43 -5.48 -13.87
N THR A 337 12.54 -5.67 -15.19
CA THR A 337 11.75 -4.94 -16.21
C THR A 337 10.34 -5.50 -16.32
N GLY A 338 9.48 -4.80 -17.07
CA GLY A 338 8.19 -5.31 -17.54
C GLY A 338 6.98 -4.95 -16.68
N SER A 339 7.18 -4.07 -15.66
CA SER A 339 6.06 -3.56 -14.85
C SER A 339 6.24 -2.07 -14.54
N CYS A 340 5.85 -1.63 -13.36
CA CYS A 340 5.99 -0.24 -12.89
C CYS A 340 7.30 0.01 -12.12
N LEU A 341 8.23 -0.93 -12.09
CA LEU A 341 9.43 -0.82 -11.25
C LEU A 341 10.38 0.28 -11.76
N GLU A 342 10.44 0.48 -13.08
CA GLU A 342 11.18 1.57 -13.71
C GLU A 342 10.58 2.95 -13.32
N GLU A 343 9.26 3.03 -13.15
CA GLU A 343 8.60 4.25 -12.66
C GLU A 343 8.96 4.54 -11.20
N ALA A 344 9.08 3.51 -10.37
CA ALA A 344 9.41 3.65 -8.96
C ALA A 344 10.88 3.98 -8.71
N GLY A 345 11.80 3.33 -9.44
CA GLY A 345 13.24 3.44 -9.21
C GLY A 345 13.95 4.48 -10.06
N GLY A 346 13.40 4.81 -11.23
CA GLY A 346 13.97 5.77 -12.18
C GLY A 346 15.20 5.26 -12.92
N PRO A 347 15.83 6.13 -13.74
CA PRO A 347 16.85 5.71 -14.72
C PRO A 347 18.20 5.33 -14.09
N SER A 348 18.44 5.67 -12.83
CA SER A 348 19.70 5.37 -12.14
C SER A 348 19.71 4.03 -11.43
N CYS A 349 18.57 3.34 -11.31
CA CYS A 349 18.49 1.94 -10.93
C CYS A 349 18.89 1.03 -12.10
N LEU A 350 19.25 -0.22 -11.81
CA LEU A 350 19.53 -1.22 -12.84
C LEU A 350 18.33 -2.15 -12.99
N TYR A 351 18.02 -2.51 -14.26
CA TYR A 351 16.88 -3.35 -14.57
C TYR A 351 17.30 -4.51 -15.45
N VAL A 352 16.80 -5.71 -15.10
CA VAL A 352 17.12 -6.96 -15.78
C VAL A 352 15.87 -7.75 -16.12
N SER A 353 15.99 -8.72 -17.02
CA SER A 353 14.89 -9.66 -17.30
C SER A 353 14.57 -10.48 -16.03
N PRO A 354 13.27 -10.73 -15.72
CA PRO A 354 12.87 -11.57 -14.58
C PRO A 354 13.21 -13.07 -14.73
N ASP A 355 13.83 -13.46 -15.85
CA ASP A 355 14.18 -14.84 -16.17
C ASP A 355 15.70 -15.03 -16.40
N ASP A 356 16.52 -14.01 -16.07
CA ASP A 356 17.97 -14.00 -16.34
C ASP A 356 18.78 -13.79 -15.04
N PRO A 357 19.20 -14.88 -14.37
CA PRO A 357 19.99 -14.79 -13.14
C PRO A 357 21.41 -14.28 -13.37
N GLU A 358 22.01 -14.53 -14.55
CA GLU A 358 23.33 -14.02 -14.89
C GLU A 358 23.32 -12.50 -15.05
N ALA A 359 22.32 -11.95 -15.75
CA ALA A 359 22.12 -10.50 -15.84
C ALA A 359 21.87 -9.88 -14.45
N LEU A 360 21.10 -10.56 -13.56
CA LEU A 360 20.89 -10.09 -12.20
C LEU A 360 22.19 -10.06 -11.41
N ALA A 361 23.01 -11.10 -11.46
CA ALA A 361 24.31 -11.15 -10.80
C ALA A 361 25.25 -10.06 -11.32
N SER A 362 25.36 -9.90 -12.65
CA SER A 362 26.15 -8.86 -13.28
C SER A 362 25.73 -7.45 -12.86
N ALA A 363 24.43 -7.18 -12.79
CA ALA A 363 23.88 -5.90 -12.34
C ALA A 363 24.16 -5.66 -10.85
N LEU A 364 24.03 -6.68 -9.99
CA LEU A 364 24.35 -6.56 -8.58
C LEU A 364 25.84 -6.22 -8.37
N LEU A 365 26.77 -6.88 -9.07
CA LEU A 365 28.20 -6.59 -8.98
C LEU A 365 28.52 -5.10 -9.28
N GLN A 366 27.77 -4.46 -10.17
CA GLN A 366 27.96 -3.04 -10.53
C GLN A 366 27.48 -2.05 -9.46
N VAL A 367 26.81 -2.53 -8.41
CA VAL A 367 26.24 -1.68 -7.35
C VAL A 367 26.69 -2.07 -5.94
N LEU A 368 27.49 -3.12 -5.76
CA LEU A 368 28.08 -3.48 -4.46
C LEU A 368 29.03 -2.39 -3.96
N LYS A 369 29.36 -2.43 -2.66
CA LYS A 369 30.35 -1.51 -2.06
C LYS A 369 31.69 -1.59 -2.80
N GLY A 370 32.24 -0.42 -3.16
CA GLY A 370 33.48 -0.31 -3.95
C GLY A 370 33.30 -0.31 -5.46
N ALA A 371 32.09 -0.53 -6.00
CA ALA A 371 31.84 -0.45 -7.43
C ALA A 371 31.90 1.02 -7.93
N GLU A 372 32.48 1.20 -9.11
CA GLU A 372 32.60 2.52 -9.75
C GLU A 372 31.20 3.10 -10.04
N GLY A 373 31.04 4.40 -9.79
CA GLY A 373 29.78 5.12 -10.03
C GLY A 373 28.65 4.82 -9.04
N ARG A 374 28.85 3.94 -8.05
CA ARG A 374 27.83 3.57 -7.06
C ARG A 374 27.24 4.78 -6.34
N GLU A 375 28.07 5.67 -5.81
CA GLU A 375 27.64 6.84 -5.04
C GLU A 375 26.87 7.84 -5.92
N ALA A 376 27.34 8.07 -7.14
CA ALA A 376 26.63 8.93 -8.08
C ALA A 376 25.23 8.36 -8.41
N ARG A 377 25.12 7.05 -8.57
CA ARG A 377 23.86 6.35 -8.82
C ARG A 377 22.87 6.49 -7.64
N ILE A 378 23.37 6.36 -6.40
CA ILE A 378 22.56 6.56 -5.19
C ILE A 378 22.00 7.98 -5.14
N LEU A 379 22.85 8.99 -5.30
CA LEU A 379 22.45 10.41 -5.26
C LEU A 379 21.42 10.74 -6.35
N GLN A 380 21.63 10.27 -7.57
CA GLN A 380 20.68 10.46 -8.68
C GLN A 380 19.34 9.76 -8.42
N SER A 381 19.35 8.55 -7.83
CA SER A 381 18.13 7.85 -7.47
C SER A 381 17.38 8.56 -6.34
N GLN A 382 18.09 9.08 -5.33
CA GLN A 382 17.50 9.87 -4.25
C GLN A 382 16.85 11.16 -4.76
N GLU A 383 17.47 11.87 -5.71
CA GLU A 383 16.87 13.04 -6.35
C GLU A 383 15.61 12.66 -7.14
N TYR A 384 15.66 11.54 -7.89
CA TYR A 384 14.51 11.07 -8.65
C TYR A 384 13.30 10.78 -7.78
N VAL A 385 13.46 10.13 -6.61
CA VAL A 385 12.34 9.72 -5.75
C VAL A 385 11.74 10.86 -4.93
N ARG A 386 12.27 12.08 -4.96
CA ARG A 386 11.67 13.27 -4.35
C ARG A 386 10.27 13.53 -4.87
N ARG A 387 9.98 13.19 -6.12
CA ARG A 387 8.65 13.29 -6.73
C ARG A 387 7.55 12.46 -6.03
N PHE A 388 7.93 11.55 -5.15
CA PHE A 388 7.02 10.72 -4.36
C PHE A 388 6.90 11.20 -2.92
N GLU A 389 7.20 12.47 -2.63
CA GLU A 389 7.05 13.04 -1.29
C GLU A 389 5.57 13.22 -0.94
N GLY A 390 5.24 12.99 0.33
CA GLY A 390 3.85 12.92 0.77
C GLY A 390 3.05 14.22 0.59
N THR A 391 3.67 15.37 0.73
CA THR A 391 3.03 16.69 0.52
C THR A 391 2.56 16.87 -0.92
N ASP A 392 3.37 16.47 -1.89
CA ASP A 392 3.02 16.58 -3.32
C ASP A 392 1.90 15.61 -3.70
N VAL A 393 1.95 14.38 -3.16
CA VAL A 393 0.90 13.38 -3.36
C VAL A 393 -0.42 13.84 -2.76
N ALA A 394 -0.41 14.37 -1.52
CA ALA A 394 -1.62 14.88 -0.87
C ALA A 394 -2.22 16.06 -1.64
N SER A 395 -1.39 17.01 -2.11
CA SER A 395 -1.83 18.15 -2.91
C SER A 395 -2.52 17.73 -4.22
N GLN A 396 -1.98 16.71 -4.90
CA GLN A 396 -2.62 16.15 -6.11
C GLN A 396 -3.97 15.51 -5.80
N VAL A 397 -4.10 14.77 -4.68
CA VAL A 397 -5.38 14.18 -4.26
C VAL A 397 -6.39 15.26 -3.87
N LEU A 398 -5.96 16.31 -3.17
CA LEU A 398 -6.82 17.44 -2.82
C LEU A 398 -7.34 18.19 -4.05
N ALA A 399 -6.49 18.41 -5.05
CA ALA A 399 -6.90 19.02 -6.32
C ALA A 399 -8.01 18.19 -7.02
N ILE A 400 -7.94 16.84 -6.95
CA ILE A 400 -9.00 15.96 -7.45
C ILE A 400 -10.30 16.14 -6.65
N TYR A 401 -10.22 16.31 -5.33
CA TYR A 401 -11.41 16.54 -4.50
C TYR A 401 -12.04 17.89 -4.86
N GLU A 402 -11.24 18.95 -5.01
CA GLU A 402 -11.71 20.28 -5.41
C GLU A 402 -12.35 20.26 -6.80
N GLU A 403 -11.73 19.57 -7.78
CA GLU A 403 -12.28 19.40 -9.12
C GLU A 403 -13.71 18.82 -9.05
N LEU A 404 -13.93 17.79 -8.24
CA LEU A 404 -15.24 17.15 -8.14
C LEU A 404 -16.25 17.95 -7.33
N LEU A 405 -15.83 18.61 -6.25
CA LEU A 405 -16.71 19.38 -5.37
C LEU A 405 -17.12 20.71 -6.00
N SER A 406 -16.35 21.26 -6.94
CA SER A 406 -16.70 22.45 -7.70
C SER A 406 -17.68 22.20 -8.84
N GLN A 407 -17.80 20.97 -9.31
CA GLN A 407 -18.78 20.58 -10.33
C GLN A 407 -20.16 20.45 -9.68
N ARG A 408 -21.04 21.43 -9.91
CA ARG A 408 -22.46 21.44 -9.46
C ARG A 408 -23.31 20.42 -10.22
#